data_3414b494b4e77274c6407cd904187466
#
_entry.id   3414b494b4e77274c6407cd904187466
#
_cell.length_a   1.000
_cell.length_b   1.000
_cell.length_c   1.000
_cell.angle_alpha   90.00
_cell.angle_beta   90.00
_cell.angle_gamma   90.00
#
_symmetry.space_group_name_H-M   'P 1'
#
loop_
_entity.id
_entity.type
_entity.pdbx_description
1 polymer ?
#
loop_
_entity_poly.entity_id
_entity_poly.type
_entity_poly.pdbx_seq_one_letter_code
_entity_poly.pdbx_strand_id
1 'polypeptide(L)'
;MVTVITGGRIERPISVVQSHFVDFEHHVRQKVHPGLALRILSQERGEQRIEQTVKMLGLTLKDELVVRQLPDGSVLETVVAGTNLGGSIHIGFREDGTNATFVYLTVRVPAEGWKARVAPLLKVGLLLAANQTLAEDRRDLEAGNYYPKMSEVTVEPLRTRSTLAT
;
A
#
# COMPACT_ATOMS: atom_id res chain seq x y z
N MET A 1 -6.19 -20.41 -5.51
CA MET A 1 -6.02 -18.94 -5.48
C MET A 1 -7.37 -18.26 -5.46
N VAL A 2 -7.63 -17.41 -4.47
CA VAL A 2 -8.77 -16.48 -4.46
C VAL A 2 -8.25 -15.11 -4.89
N THR A 3 -8.95 -14.47 -5.83
CA THR A 3 -8.61 -13.13 -6.31
C THR A 3 -9.82 -12.23 -6.13
N VAL A 4 -9.59 -11.05 -5.58
CA VAL A 4 -10.56 -9.95 -5.53
C VAL A 4 -9.96 -8.70 -6.15
N ILE A 5 -10.83 -7.92 -6.82
CA ILE A 5 -10.45 -6.64 -7.41
C ILE A 5 -11.48 -5.62 -6.93
N THR A 6 -10.98 -4.48 -6.47
CA THR A 6 -11.80 -3.34 -6.09
C THR A 6 -11.09 -2.05 -6.46
N GLY A 7 -11.76 -0.92 -6.35
CA GLY A 7 -11.16 0.37 -6.60
C GLY A 7 -12.08 1.51 -6.20
N GLY A 8 -11.52 2.70 -6.16
CA GLY A 8 -12.26 3.89 -5.81
C GLY A 8 -11.53 5.16 -6.21
N ARG A 9 -12.29 6.25 -6.31
CA ARG A 9 -11.78 7.58 -6.60
C ARG A 9 -11.44 8.30 -5.31
N ILE A 10 -10.29 8.96 -5.28
CA ILE A 10 -9.78 9.79 -4.18
C ILE A 10 -9.56 11.20 -4.73
N GLU A 11 -10.11 12.22 -4.08
CA GLU A 11 -10.03 13.63 -4.48
C GLU A 11 -8.69 14.24 -4.06
N ARG A 12 -7.60 13.66 -4.56
CA ARG A 12 -6.22 14.12 -4.32
C ARG A 12 -5.34 13.81 -5.54
N PRO A 13 -4.30 14.64 -5.81
CA PRO A 13 -3.35 14.40 -6.89
C PRO A 13 -2.65 13.04 -6.77
N ILE A 14 -2.34 12.42 -7.89
CA ILE A 14 -1.73 11.08 -7.95
C ILE A 14 -0.42 10.98 -7.15
N SER A 15 0.42 12.00 -7.19
CA SER A 15 1.69 12.01 -6.44
C SER A 15 1.47 11.96 -4.92
N VAL A 16 0.44 12.62 -4.41
CA VAL A 16 0.07 12.61 -2.99
C VAL A 16 -0.47 11.24 -2.61
N VAL A 17 -1.34 10.67 -3.44
CA VAL A 17 -1.92 9.35 -3.20
C VAL A 17 -0.85 8.26 -3.22
N GLN A 18 0.02 8.24 -4.24
CA GLN A 18 1.13 7.28 -4.31
C GLN A 18 2.06 7.37 -3.09
N SER A 19 2.41 8.58 -2.65
CA SER A 19 3.24 8.78 -1.46
C SER A 19 2.59 8.25 -0.19
N HIS A 20 1.28 8.41 -0.05
CA HIS A 20 0.51 7.91 1.09
C HIS A 20 0.58 6.38 1.18
N PHE A 21 0.32 5.68 0.08
CA PHE A 21 0.27 4.21 0.05
C PHE A 21 1.61 3.51 0.32
N VAL A 22 2.73 4.23 0.34
CA VAL A 22 4.05 3.70 0.73
C VAL A 22 4.55 4.24 2.07
N ASP A 23 3.85 5.20 2.70
CA ASP A 23 4.24 5.77 3.99
C ASP A 23 3.63 4.99 5.17
N PHE A 24 4.15 3.78 5.42
CA PHE A 24 3.69 2.95 6.54
C PHE A 24 3.95 3.57 7.92
N GLU A 25 4.93 4.48 8.06
CA GLU A 25 5.12 5.23 9.31
C GLU A 25 3.90 6.10 9.61
N HIS A 26 3.34 6.75 8.59
CA HIS A 26 2.11 7.52 8.72
C HIS A 26 0.94 6.60 9.12
N HIS A 27 0.75 5.47 8.40
CA HIS A 27 -0.33 4.53 8.68
C HIS A 27 -0.28 4.01 10.13
N VAL A 28 0.90 3.66 10.63
CA VAL A 28 1.09 3.18 12.02
C VAL A 28 0.81 4.31 13.01
N ARG A 29 1.39 5.49 12.80
CA ARG A 29 1.29 6.63 13.73
C ARG A 29 -0.12 7.16 13.84
N GLN A 30 -0.82 7.31 12.71
CA GLN A 30 -2.17 7.86 12.64
C GLN A 30 -3.26 6.81 12.81
N LYS A 31 -2.88 5.52 12.86
CA LYS A 31 -3.84 4.39 12.91
C LYS A 31 -4.87 4.50 11.79
N VAL A 32 -4.40 4.75 10.57
CA VAL A 32 -5.26 4.92 9.37
C VAL A 32 -6.22 3.75 9.23
N HIS A 33 -5.75 2.53 9.56
CA HIS A 33 -6.54 1.30 9.53
C HIS A 33 -6.78 0.76 10.95
N PRO A 34 -7.83 1.19 11.66
CA PRO A 34 -8.05 0.79 13.05
C PRO A 34 -8.31 -0.71 13.24
N GLY A 35 -8.78 -1.40 12.18
CA GLY A 35 -8.98 -2.86 12.19
C GLY A 35 -7.73 -3.68 11.87
N LEU A 36 -6.61 -3.04 11.55
CA LEU A 36 -5.38 -3.64 11.08
C LEU A 36 -4.22 -3.20 11.99
N ALA A 37 -3.60 -4.15 12.69
CA ALA A 37 -2.39 -3.85 13.44
C ALA A 37 -1.18 -3.98 12.52
N LEU A 38 -0.46 -2.87 12.32
CA LEU A 38 0.73 -2.78 11.48
C LEU A 38 1.97 -2.55 12.33
N ARG A 39 3.09 -3.20 11.99
CA ARG A 39 4.39 -2.98 12.57
C ARG A 39 5.47 -3.00 11.49
N ILE A 40 6.28 -1.97 11.40
CA ILE A 40 7.42 -1.91 10.49
C ILE A 40 8.54 -2.76 11.08
N LEU A 41 9.04 -3.72 10.31
CA LEU A 41 10.13 -4.62 10.71
C LEU A 41 11.49 -4.10 10.22
N SER A 42 11.55 -3.65 8.97
CA SER A 42 12.73 -3.01 8.39
C SER A 42 12.34 -2.10 7.23
N GLN A 43 13.23 -1.15 6.94
CA GLN A 43 13.10 -0.25 5.80
C GLN A 43 14.47 -0.10 5.16
N GLU A 44 14.63 -0.64 3.96
CA GLU A 44 15.84 -0.59 3.17
C GLU A 44 15.54 -0.03 1.79
N ARG A 45 16.57 0.28 1.01
CA ARG A 45 16.47 0.98 -0.28
C ARG A 45 15.35 0.44 -1.18
N GLY A 46 14.19 1.14 -1.20
CA GLY A 46 13.05 0.81 -2.07
C GLY A 46 12.20 -0.39 -1.63
N GLU A 47 12.49 -0.98 -0.49
CA GLU A 47 11.76 -2.10 0.08
C GLU A 47 11.44 -1.86 1.55
N GLN A 48 10.22 -2.17 1.97
CA GLN A 48 9.83 -2.16 3.37
C GLN A 48 9.31 -3.55 3.75
N ARG A 49 9.68 -4.00 4.95
CA ARG A 49 9.09 -5.20 5.57
C ARG A 49 8.15 -4.77 6.67
N ILE A 50 6.93 -5.26 6.59
CA ILE A 50 5.89 -4.97 7.58
C ILE A 50 5.27 -6.26 8.08
N GLU A 51 4.90 -6.27 9.33
CA GLU A 51 4.05 -7.29 9.92
C GLU A 51 2.65 -6.70 10.03
N GLN A 52 1.68 -7.41 9.50
CA GLN A 52 0.28 -7.07 9.66
C GLN A 52 -0.47 -8.16 10.43
N THR A 53 -1.39 -7.74 11.26
CA THR A 53 -2.32 -8.63 11.94
C THR A 53 -3.74 -8.12 11.71
N VAL A 54 -4.59 -8.98 11.15
CA VAL A 54 -6.00 -8.68 10.90
C VAL A 54 -6.89 -9.71 11.57
N LYS A 55 -8.02 -9.26 12.10
CA LYS A 55 -9.08 -10.13 12.59
C LYS A 55 -10.18 -10.23 11.54
N MET A 56 -10.39 -11.43 11.01
CA MET A 56 -11.40 -11.69 9.99
C MET A 56 -12.14 -12.99 10.30
N LEU A 57 -13.47 -12.94 10.32
CA LEU A 57 -14.32 -14.12 10.58
C LEU A 57 -13.99 -14.85 11.89
N GLY A 58 -13.62 -14.12 12.93
CA GLY A 58 -13.22 -14.66 14.22
C GLY A 58 -11.81 -15.25 14.27
N LEU A 59 -11.09 -15.24 13.16
CA LEU A 59 -9.69 -15.68 13.07
C LEU A 59 -8.75 -14.49 13.17
N THR A 60 -7.60 -14.70 13.80
CA THR A 60 -6.48 -13.75 13.77
C THR A 60 -5.50 -14.23 12.70
N LEU A 61 -5.36 -13.43 11.66
CA LEU A 61 -4.43 -13.68 10.56
C LEU A 61 -3.22 -12.79 10.76
N LYS A 62 -2.04 -13.38 10.74
CA LYS A 62 -0.77 -12.67 10.91
C LYS A 62 0.11 -12.99 9.72
N ASP A 63 0.55 -11.95 9.02
CA ASP A 63 1.36 -12.05 7.81
C ASP A 63 2.54 -11.07 7.89
N GLU A 64 3.68 -11.48 7.33
CA GLU A 64 4.81 -10.60 7.04
C GLU A 64 4.81 -10.30 5.54
N LEU A 65 4.86 -9.01 5.20
CA LEU A 65 4.83 -8.54 3.82
C LEU A 65 6.13 -7.82 3.48
N VAL A 66 6.54 -8.00 2.24
CA VAL A 66 7.53 -7.17 1.56
C VAL A 66 6.77 -6.22 0.63
N VAL A 67 6.97 -4.94 0.84
CA VAL A 67 6.34 -3.84 0.09
C VAL A 67 7.37 -3.19 -0.82
N ARG A 68 7.04 -3.06 -2.10
CA ARG A 68 7.87 -2.40 -3.11
C ARG A 68 7.06 -1.45 -3.94
N GLN A 69 7.60 -0.26 -4.19
CA GLN A 69 7.08 0.60 -5.24
C GLN A 69 7.70 0.20 -6.57
N LEU A 70 6.87 0.02 -7.58
CA LEU A 70 7.29 -0.36 -8.93
C LEU A 70 7.63 0.89 -9.76
N PRO A 71 8.36 0.74 -10.89
CA PRO A 71 8.75 1.88 -11.73
C PRO A 71 7.60 2.70 -12.31
N ASP A 72 6.41 2.11 -12.45
CA ASP A 72 5.18 2.79 -12.89
C ASP A 72 4.45 3.52 -11.74
N GLY A 73 5.04 3.53 -10.55
CA GLY A 73 4.48 4.14 -9.35
C GLY A 73 3.47 3.26 -8.61
N SER A 74 3.09 2.10 -9.16
CA SER A 74 2.24 1.14 -8.45
C SER A 74 2.97 0.52 -7.26
N VAL A 75 2.22 -0.09 -6.33
CA VAL A 75 2.76 -0.74 -5.14
C VAL A 75 2.45 -2.23 -5.19
N LEU A 76 3.46 -3.04 -4.92
CA LEU A 76 3.32 -4.49 -4.78
C LEU A 76 3.69 -4.89 -3.36
N GLU A 77 2.74 -5.50 -2.68
CA GLU A 77 2.93 -6.14 -1.38
C GLU A 77 2.90 -7.66 -1.59
N THR A 78 3.91 -8.36 -1.10
CA THR A 78 4.00 -9.82 -1.21
C THR A 78 4.10 -10.43 0.17
N VAL A 79 3.25 -11.39 0.48
CA VAL A 79 3.30 -12.12 1.75
C VAL A 79 4.43 -13.13 1.70
N VAL A 80 5.45 -12.90 2.53
CA VAL A 80 6.67 -13.73 2.58
C VAL A 80 6.68 -14.69 3.76
N ALA A 81 5.83 -14.48 4.77
CA ALA A 81 5.62 -15.40 5.88
C ALA A 81 4.20 -15.21 6.45
N GLY A 82 3.68 -16.23 7.13
CA GLY A 82 2.41 -16.14 7.85
C GLY A 82 1.29 -16.96 7.22
N THR A 83 0.06 -16.55 7.56
CA THR A 83 -1.17 -17.29 7.25
C THR A 83 -1.47 -17.33 5.75
N ASN A 84 -1.11 -16.27 5.03
CA ASN A 84 -1.39 -16.09 3.61
C ASN A 84 -0.12 -16.13 2.75
N LEU A 85 0.91 -16.89 3.19
CA LEU A 85 2.17 -17.03 2.46
C LEU A 85 1.94 -17.25 0.95
N GLY A 86 2.66 -16.48 0.12
CA GLY A 86 2.51 -16.47 -1.33
C GLY A 86 1.33 -15.64 -1.85
N GLY A 87 0.61 -14.98 -0.95
CA GLY A 87 -0.38 -13.97 -1.31
C GLY A 87 0.26 -12.67 -1.78
N SER A 88 -0.53 -11.82 -2.43
CA SER A 88 -0.07 -10.49 -2.86
C SER A 88 -1.21 -9.49 -2.92
N ILE A 89 -0.85 -8.22 -2.74
CA ILE A 89 -1.70 -7.06 -2.99
C ILE A 89 -0.99 -6.19 -4.01
N HIS A 90 -1.65 -5.89 -5.11
CA HIS A 90 -1.17 -4.93 -6.10
C HIS A 90 -2.08 -3.72 -6.09
N ILE A 91 -1.49 -2.54 -5.90
CA ILE A 91 -2.17 -1.26 -5.82
C ILE A 91 -1.71 -0.42 -7.00
N GLY A 92 -2.61 -0.12 -7.90
CA GLY A 92 -2.33 0.71 -9.05
C GLY A 92 -3.09 2.03 -8.98
N PHE A 93 -2.56 3.01 -9.70
CA PHE A 93 -3.05 4.40 -9.68
C PHE A 93 -3.24 4.90 -11.10
N ARG A 94 -4.29 5.69 -11.30
CA ARG A 94 -4.57 6.37 -12.57
C ARG A 94 -5.09 7.77 -12.27
N GLU A 95 -4.57 8.76 -12.97
CA GLU A 95 -5.13 10.11 -12.91
C GLU A 95 -6.60 10.09 -13.35
N ASP A 96 -7.44 10.79 -12.60
CA ASP A 96 -8.88 10.95 -12.86
C ASP A 96 -9.26 12.43 -12.80
N GLY A 97 -8.66 13.19 -13.69
CA GLY A 97 -8.71 14.65 -13.70
C GLY A 97 -7.52 15.28 -12.99
N THR A 98 -7.53 16.61 -12.89
CA THR A 98 -6.37 17.41 -12.42
C THR A 98 -6.03 17.20 -10.94
N ASN A 99 -7.00 16.78 -10.13
CA ASN A 99 -6.86 16.76 -8.67
C ASN A 99 -7.51 15.53 -8.04
N ALA A 100 -7.68 14.48 -8.82
CA ALA A 100 -8.24 13.21 -8.36
C ALA A 100 -7.46 12.03 -8.95
N THR A 101 -7.49 10.92 -8.22
CA THR A 101 -6.81 9.67 -8.56
C THR A 101 -7.79 8.51 -8.41
N PHE A 102 -7.87 7.66 -9.41
CA PHE A 102 -8.53 6.37 -9.28
C PHE A 102 -7.51 5.34 -8.81
N VAL A 103 -7.77 4.72 -7.66
CA VAL A 103 -6.97 3.66 -7.06
C VAL A 103 -7.66 2.33 -7.32
N TYR A 104 -6.91 1.31 -7.72
CA TYR A 104 -7.41 -0.04 -7.88
C TYR A 104 -6.52 -1.03 -7.13
N LEU A 105 -7.17 -1.95 -6.42
CA LEU A 105 -6.52 -3.00 -5.64
C LEU A 105 -6.83 -4.36 -6.25
N THR A 106 -5.78 -5.17 -6.42
CA THR A 106 -5.91 -6.60 -6.73
C THR A 106 -5.30 -7.40 -5.60
N VAL A 107 -6.14 -8.10 -4.84
CA VAL A 107 -5.72 -8.96 -3.74
C VAL A 107 -5.77 -10.41 -4.18
N ARG A 108 -4.68 -11.14 -3.99
CA ARG A 108 -4.56 -12.56 -4.30
C ARG A 108 -4.14 -13.32 -3.05
N VAL A 109 -4.89 -14.35 -2.69
CA VAL A 109 -4.62 -15.18 -1.51
C VAL A 109 -4.63 -16.65 -1.93
N PRO A 110 -3.61 -17.43 -1.57
CA PRO A 110 -3.62 -18.87 -1.76
C PRO A 110 -4.81 -19.51 -1.04
N ALA A 111 -5.53 -20.37 -1.74
CA ALA A 111 -6.67 -21.09 -1.18
C ALA A 111 -6.44 -22.59 -1.36
N GLU A 112 -5.65 -23.15 -0.46
CA GLU A 112 -5.32 -24.58 -0.40
C GLU A 112 -5.87 -25.20 0.88
N GLY A 113 -5.98 -26.53 0.90
CA GLY A 113 -6.48 -27.25 2.06
C GLY A 113 -7.88 -26.79 2.48
N TRP A 114 -8.06 -26.46 3.75
CA TRP A 114 -9.35 -26.00 4.29
C TRP A 114 -9.83 -24.68 3.68
N LYS A 115 -8.91 -23.79 3.28
CA LYS A 115 -9.24 -22.51 2.64
C LYS A 115 -9.96 -22.71 1.30
N ALA A 116 -9.64 -23.77 0.57
CA ALA A 116 -10.32 -24.10 -0.69
C ALA A 116 -11.81 -24.39 -0.47
N ARG A 117 -12.17 -25.01 0.65
CA ARG A 117 -13.56 -25.33 1.00
C ARG A 117 -14.40 -24.09 1.34
N VAL A 118 -13.76 -23.06 1.86
CA VAL A 118 -14.40 -21.79 2.25
C VAL A 118 -14.08 -20.64 1.29
N ALA A 119 -13.55 -20.94 0.12
CA ALA A 119 -13.11 -19.94 -0.87
C ALA A 119 -14.18 -18.88 -1.21
N PRO A 120 -15.48 -19.21 -1.37
CA PRO A 120 -16.50 -18.18 -1.60
C PRO A 120 -16.64 -17.21 -0.43
N LEU A 121 -16.63 -17.70 0.79
CA LEU A 121 -16.71 -16.88 2.00
C LEU A 121 -15.43 -16.04 2.18
N LEU A 122 -14.26 -16.64 1.93
CA LEU A 122 -12.98 -15.93 1.94
C LEU A 122 -12.96 -14.80 0.92
N LYS A 123 -13.49 -15.03 -0.30
CA LYS A 123 -13.61 -13.99 -1.33
C LYS A 123 -14.45 -12.80 -0.87
N VAL A 124 -15.59 -13.05 -0.24
CA VAL A 124 -16.45 -11.99 0.30
C VAL A 124 -15.72 -11.23 1.42
N GLY A 125 -15.10 -11.93 2.37
CA GLY A 125 -14.33 -11.31 3.44
C GLY A 125 -13.18 -10.45 2.94
N LEU A 126 -12.41 -10.93 1.96
CA LEU A 126 -11.32 -10.17 1.33
C LEU A 126 -11.83 -8.93 0.60
N LEU A 127 -12.96 -9.04 -0.11
CA LEU A 127 -13.54 -7.90 -0.81
C LEU A 127 -14.02 -6.81 0.18
N LEU A 128 -14.67 -7.21 1.27
CA LEU A 128 -15.09 -6.29 2.32
C LEU A 128 -13.88 -5.62 2.99
N ALA A 129 -12.85 -6.38 3.34
CA ALA A 129 -11.63 -5.85 3.93
C ALA A 129 -10.93 -4.87 2.99
N ALA A 130 -10.75 -5.21 1.71
CA ALA A 130 -10.12 -4.34 0.72
C ALA A 130 -10.90 -3.03 0.52
N ASN A 131 -12.24 -3.10 0.45
CA ASN A 131 -13.09 -1.91 0.36
C ASN A 131 -12.99 -1.03 1.60
N GLN A 132 -12.97 -1.64 2.79
CA GLN A 132 -12.83 -0.91 4.05
C GLN A 132 -11.48 -0.19 4.11
N THR A 133 -10.37 -0.88 3.83
CA THR A 133 -9.02 -0.31 3.82
C THR A 133 -8.95 0.88 2.85
N LEU A 134 -9.44 0.72 1.61
CA LEU A 134 -9.46 1.81 0.65
C LEU A 134 -10.31 3.01 1.10
N ALA A 135 -11.43 2.76 1.78
CA ALA A 135 -12.28 3.83 2.32
C ALA A 135 -11.61 4.57 3.50
N GLU A 136 -10.79 3.88 4.28
CA GLU A 136 -10.00 4.45 5.39
C GLU A 136 -8.88 5.33 4.82
N ASP A 137 -8.11 4.86 3.83
CA ASP A 137 -7.09 5.63 3.10
C ASP A 137 -7.68 6.89 2.47
N ARG A 138 -8.80 6.73 1.76
CA ARG A 138 -9.52 7.85 1.16
C ARG A 138 -9.90 8.90 2.20
N ARG A 139 -10.46 8.47 3.33
CA ARG A 139 -10.86 9.38 4.42
C ARG A 139 -9.67 10.15 4.98
N ASP A 140 -8.55 9.47 5.22
CA ASP A 140 -7.33 10.09 5.74
C ASP A 140 -6.78 11.14 4.77
N LEU A 141 -6.69 10.79 3.49
CA LEU A 141 -6.23 11.67 2.42
C LEU A 141 -7.14 12.89 2.21
N GLU A 142 -8.46 12.67 2.11
CA GLU A 142 -9.43 13.74 1.83
C GLU A 142 -9.66 14.66 3.04
N ALA A 143 -9.48 14.17 4.28
CA ALA A 143 -9.49 14.99 5.49
C ALA A 143 -8.26 15.91 5.61
N GLY A 144 -7.24 15.74 4.75
CA GLY A 144 -6.02 16.52 4.79
C GLY A 144 -5.08 16.14 5.93
N ASN A 145 -5.19 14.94 6.46
CA ASN A 145 -4.32 14.44 7.53
C ASN A 145 -2.94 14.02 7.02
N TYR A 146 -2.81 13.82 5.71
CA TYR A 146 -1.57 13.40 5.08
C TYR A 146 -0.92 14.54 4.28
N TYR A 147 0.35 14.78 4.58
CA TYR A 147 1.25 15.64 3.83
C TYR A 147 2.49 14.84 3.45
N PRO A 148 2.78 14.67 2.15
CA PRO A 148 3.99 13.97 1.71
C PRO A 148 5.23 14.60 2.36
N LYS A 149 6.12 13.76 2.89
CA LYS A 149 7.44 14.22 3.32
C LYS A 149 8.11 14.82 2.07
N MET A 150 8.43 16.11 2.08
CA MET A 150 9.25 16.70 1.03
C MET A 150 10.58 15.94 1.04
N SER A 151 10.84 15.16 -0.02
CA SER A 151 12.18 14.63 -0.24
C SER A 151 13.11 15.84 -0.23
N GLU A 152 14.12 15.85 0.64
CA GLU A 152 15.22 16.80 0.52
C GLU A 152 15.84 16.55 -0.85
N VAL A 153 15.44 17.36 -1.82
CA VAL A 153 16.13 17.44 -3.10
C VAL A 153 17.49 18.04 -2.76
N THR A 154 18.47 17.19 -2.59
CA THR A 154 19.86 17.61 -2.52
C THR A 154 20.18 18.24 -3.87
N VAL A 155 20.01 19.54 -3.99
CA VAL A 155 20.46 20.31 -5.13
C VAL A 155 21.99 20.28 -5.06
N GLU A 156 22.62 19.33 -5.76
CA GLU A 156 24.07 19.43 -5.98
C GLU A 156 24.33 20.76 -6.67
N PRO A 157 25.17 21.65 -6.08
CA PRO A 157 25.52 22.89 -6.77
C PRO A 157 26.25 22.54 -8.04
N LEU A 158 25.73 23.04 -9.16
CA LEU A 158 26.38 23.01 -10.47
C LEU A 158 27.83 23.49 -10.32
N ARG A 159 28.78 22.57 -10.36
CA ARG A 159 30.20 22.90 -10.45
C ARG A 159 30.43 23.59 -11.79
N THR A 160 30.46 24.92 -11.76
CA THR A 160 30.96 25.75 -12.87
C THR A 160 32.41 25.35 -13.12
N ARG A 161 32.65 24.57 -14.15
CA ARG A 161 34.01 24.38 -14.71
C ARG A 161 34.44 25.74 -15.30
N SER A 162 35.20 26.48 -14.53
CA SER A 162 35.96 27.61 -15.04
C SER A 162 37.12 27.03 -15.88
N THR A 163 36.97 27.02 -17.20
CA THR A 163 38.07 26.83 -18.16
C THR A 163 38.75 28.19 -18.32
N LEU A 164 39.83 28.41 -17.57
CA LEU A 164 40.79 29.43 -17.91
C LEU A 164 41.76 28.80 -18.92
N ALA A 165 41.62 29.25 -20.17
CA ALA A 165 42.65 29.09 -21.19
C ALA A 165 43.72 30.14 -20.95
N THR A 166 44.94 29.69 -20.96
CA THR A 166 46.14 30.49 -21.28
C THR A 166 46.99 29.70 -22.28
#